data_e03ee5cc15cde15e9e14f90924429c22
#
_entry.id   e03ee5cc15cde15e9e14f90924429c22
#
_cell.length_a   1.000
_cell.length_b   1.000
_cell.length_c   1.000
_cell.angle_alpha   90.00
_cell.angle_beta   90.00
_cell.angle_gamma   90.00
#
_symmetry.space_group_name_H-M   'P 1'
#
loop_
_entity.id
_entity.type
_entity.pdbx_description
1 polymer ?
#
loop_
_entity_poly.entity_id
_entity_poly.type
_entity_poly.pdbx_seq_one_letter_code
_entity_poly.pdbx_strand_id
1 'polypeptide(L)'
;MFTEIVLFDLPAGMTRAQVIENFHATAPHWRANPDLIRKNYLYDPDGNRGGGVYLWRDRAAAARWHDDGWRAMAKSRYGAGPRIEIFETPVLVDNALGKTLHAEPMAAD
;
A
#
# COMPACT_ATOMS: atom_id res chain seq x y z
N MET A 1 0.81 -0.41 14.51
CA MET A 1 0.96 -0.45 13.04
C MET A 1 -0.29 -1.00 12.42
N PHE A 2 -0.59 -0.57 11.22
CA PHE A 2 -1.73 -1.04 10.44
C PHE A 2 -1.30 -1.35 9.02
N THR A 3 -1.73 -2.49 8.52
CA THR A 3 -1.47 -2.91 7.14
C THR A 3 -2.70 -2.64 6.30
N GLU A 4 -2.52 -1.90 5.23
CA GLU A 4 -3.58 -1.63 4.27
C GLU A 4 -3.21 -2.28 2.94
N ILE A 5 -4.14 -3.06 2.40
CA ILE A 5 -4.00 -3.66 1.08
C ILE A 5 -4.93 -2.93 0.13
N VAL A 6 -4.35 -2.38 -0.94
CA VAL A 6 -5.09 -1.68 -1.99
C VAL A 6 -4.91 -2.47 -3.28
N LEU A 7 -6.01 -2.88 -3.90
CA LEU A 7 -6.00 -3.58 -5.18
C LEU A 7 -6.97 -2.91 -6.15
N PHE A 8 -6.56 -2.78 -7.40
CA PHE A 8 -7.39 -2.24 -8.46
C PHE A 8 -7.11 -2.95 -9.78
N ASP A 9 -8.13 -2.97 -10.64
CA ASP A 9 -7.96 -3.49 -11.98
C ASP A 9 -7.21 -2.47 -12.84
N LEU A 10 -6.27 -2.94 -13.64
CA LEU A 10 -5.51 -2.10 -14.54
C LEU A 10 -6.25 -1.93 -15.86
N PRO A 11 -6.04 -0.82 -16.58
CA PRO A 11 -6.58 -0.67 -17.93
C PRO A 11 -6.15 -1.80 -18.84
N ALA A 12 -7.05 -2.23 -19.72
CA ALA A 12 -6.75 -3.26 -20.70
C ALA A 12 -5.59 -2.83 -21.60
N GLY A 13 -4.65 -3.74 -21.86
CA GLY A 13 -3.51 -3.47 -22.73
C GLY A 13 -2.35 -2.71 -22.08
N MET A 14 -2.43 -2.41 -20.79
CA MET A 14 -1.30 -1.80 -20.10
C MET A 14 -0.16 -2.81 -19.99
N THR A 15 1.03 -2.42 -20.45
CA THR A 15 2.21 -3.28 -20.43
C THR A 15 2.87 -3.29 -19.06
N ARG A 16 3.66 -4.33 -18.77
CA ARG A 16 4.46 -4.38 -17.55
C ARG A 16 5.36 -3.14 -17.40
N ALA A 17 5.98 -2.70 -18.49
CA ALA A 17 6.84 -1.53 -18.47
C ALA A 17 6.07 -0.27 -18.06
N GLN A 18 4.86 -0.09 -18.56
CA GLN A 18 4.00 1.04 -18.19
C GLN A 18 3.58 0.99 -16.71
N VAL A 19 3.26 -0.20 -16.21
CA VAL A 19 2.94 -0.40 -14.79
C VAL A 19 4.12 0.01 -13.91
N ILE A 20 5.31 -0.47 -14.22
CA ILE A 20 6.54 -0.15 -13.46
C ILE A 20 6.85 1.34 -13.55
N GLU A 21 6.70 1.95 -14.71
CA GLU A 21 6.88 3.41 -14.87
C GLU A 21 5.94 4.20 -13.97
N ASN A 22 4.67 3.80 -13.91
CA ASN A 22 3.70 4.43 -13.02
C ASN A 22 4.08 4.27 -11.54
N PHE A 23 4.57 3.10 -11.14
CA PHE A 23 5.04 2.86 -9.78
C PHE A 23 6.23 3.77 -9.43
N HIS A 24 7.21 3.85 -10.31
CA HIS A 24 8.36 4.73 -10.11
C HIS A 24 7.95 6.20 -10.04
N ALA A 25 6.97 6.62 -10.81
CA ALA A 25 6.48 8.00 -10.79
C ALA A 25 5.91 8.41 -9.43
N THR A 26 5.29 7.49 -8.71
CA THR A 26 4.68 7.77 -7.40
C THR A 26 5.59 7.45 -6.21
N ALA A 27 6.64 6.66 -6.41
CA ALA A 27 7.52 6.23 -5.32
C ALA A 27 8.11 7.39 -4.50
N PRO A 28 8.58 8.50 -5.07
CA PRO A 28 9.10 9.63 -4.28
C PRO A 28 8.05 10.24 -3.36
N HIS A 29 6.79 10.29 -3.79
CA HIS A 29 5.69 10.79 -2.97
C HIS A 29 5.51 9.94 -1.71
N TRP A 30 5.49 8.61 -1.87
CA TRP A 30 5.35 7.69 -0.74
C TRP A 30 6.61 7.66 0.12
N ARG A 31 7.80 7.77 -0.49
CA ARG A 31 9.07 7.82 0.24
C ARG A 31 9.14 8.99 1.22
N ALA A 32 8.53 10.11 0.88
CA ALA A 32 8.53 11.33 1.69
C ALA A 32 7.42 11.34 2.76
N ASN A 33 6.52 10.36 2.77
CA ASN A 33 5.38 10.34 3.68
C ASN A 33 5.79 9.92 5.10
N PRO A 34 5.69 10.81 6.10
CA PRO A 34 6.15 10.51 7.47
C PRO A 34 5.27 9.50 8.21
N ASP A 35 4.05 9.30 7.76
CA ASP A 35 3.11 8.36 8.38
C ASP A 35 3.27 6.93 7.87
N LEU A 36 4.01 6.76 6.78
CA LEU A 36 4.21 5.48 6.13
C LEU A 36 5.54 4.86 6.58
N ILE A 37 5.48 3.64 7.10
CA ILE A 37 6.68 2.89 7.48
C ILE A 37 7.31 2.27 6.24
N ARG A 38 6.48 1.61 5.43
CA ARG A 38 6.93 1.07 4.15
C ARG A 38 5.75 0.77 3.24
N LYS A 39 6.04 0.62 1.95
CA LYS A 39 5.08 0.24 0.93
C LYS A 39 5.70 -0.77 -0.01
N ASN A 40 4.96 -1.82 -0.33
CA ASN A 40 5.26 -2.72 -1.42
C ASN A 40 4.26 -2.46 -2.54
N TYR A 41 4.75 -2.22 -3.75
CA TYR A 41 3.89 -2.19 -4.92
C TYR A 41 3.58 -3.61 -5.37
N LEU A 42 2.36 -3.83 -5.82
CA LEU A 42 1.88 -5.14 -6.26
C LEU A 42 1.51 -5.10 -7.74
N TYR A 43 1.89 -6.15 -8.45
CA TYR A 43 1.49 -6.34 -9.83
C TYR A 43 1.15 -7.80 -10.07
N ASP A 44 -0.07 -8.05 -10.55
CA ASP A 44 -0.56 -9.35 -10.96
C ASP A 44 -0.79 -9.32 -12.48
N PRO A 45 0.17 -9.81 -13.28
CA PRO A 45 0.05 -9.76 -14.74
C PRO A 45 -1.06 -10.66 -15.26
N ASP A 46 -1.32 -11.81 -14.65
CA ASP A 46 -2.35 -12.74 -15.09
C ASP A 46 -3.75 -12.19 -14.87
N GLY A 47 -3.98 -11.57 -13.71
CA GLY A 47 -5.25 -10.95 -13.39
C GLY A 47 -5.37 -9.51 -13.86
N ASN A 48 -4.32 -8.94 -14.44
CA ASN A 48 -4.22 -7.53 -14.83
C ASN A 48 -4.63 -6.59 -13.70
N ARG A 49 -4.02 -6.81 -12.53
CA ARG A 49 -4.28 -6.03 -11.32
C ARG A 49 -3.00 -5.38 -10.81
N GLY A 50 -3.16 -4.24 -10.19
CA GLY A 50 -2.09 -3.54 -9.49
C GLY A 50 -2.54 -3.13 -8.10
N GLY A 51 -1.61 -2.57 -7.35
CA GLY A 51 -1.92 -2.06 -6.03
C GLY A 51 -0.71 -1.90 -5.16
N GLY A 52 -0.92 -1.95 -3.87
CA GLY A 52 0.13 -1.83 -2.88
C GLY A 52 -0.25 -2.40 -1.53
N VAL A 53 0.77 -2.77 -0.80
CA VAL A 53 0.67 -3.09 0.62
C VAL A 53 1.35 -1.97 1.38
N TYR A 54 0.59 -1.28 2.22
CA TYR A 54 1.05 -0.13 2.99
C TYR A 54 1.16 -0.53 4.45
N LEU A 55 2.26 -0.19 5.08
CA LEU A 55 2.41 -0.31 6.52
C LEU A 55 2.40 1.09 7.13
N TRP A 56 1.31 1.41 7.83
CA TRP A 56 1.06 2.71 8.43
C TRP A 56 1.41 2.72 9.93
N ARG A 57 1.83 3.88 10.43
CA ARG A 57 2.11 4.04 11.87
C ARG A 57 0.84 3.96 12.70
N ASP A 58 -0.26 4.50 12.18
CA ASP A 58 -1.55 4.45 12.84
C ASP A 58 -2.69 4.30 11.83
N ARG A 59 -3.88 3.96 12.31
CA ARG A 59 -5.05 3.73 11.45
C ARG A 59 -5.53 5.01 10.75
N ALA A 60 -5.44 6.15 11.44
CA ALA A 60 -5.91 7.42 10.90
C ALA A 60 -5.09 7.85 9.67
N ALA A 61 -3.82 7.45 9.59
CA ALA A 61 -2.97 7.74 8.44
C ALA A 61 -3.52 7.13 7.16
N ALA A 62 -3.99 5.90 7.19
CA ALA A 62 -4.60 5.26 6.02
C ALA A 62 -5.79 6.06 5.50
N ALA A 63 -6.66 6.52 6.39
CA ALA A 63 -7.82 7.33 6.02
C ALA A 63 -7.42 8.70 5.46
N ARG A 64 -6.37 9.31 6.01
CA ARG A 64 -5.86 10.61 5.52
C ARG A 64 -5.31 10.54 4.11
N TRP A 65 -4.54 9.50 3.81
CA TRP A 65 -3.81 9.40 2.55
C TRP A 65 -4.59 8.67 1.46
N HIS A 66 -5.58 7.85 1.83
CA HIS A 66 -6.51 7.20 0.92
C HIS A 66 -7.94 7.65 1.21
N ASP A 67 -8.14 8.95 1.16
CA ASP A 67 -9.43 9.58 1.38
C ASP A 67 -10.36 9.45 0.15
N ASP A 68 -11.56 10.02 0.24
CA ASP A 68 -12.53 9.98 -0.84
C ASP A 68 -12.00 10.63 -2.12
N GLY A 69 -11.21 11.70 -2.00
CA GLY A 69 -10.59 12.35 -3.14
C GLY A 69 -9.59 11.45 -3.85
N TRP A 70 -8.76 10.73 -3.10
CA TRP A 70 -7.84 9.76 -3.67
C TRP A 70 -8.58 8.61 -4.34
N ARG A 71 -9.66 8.09 -3.70
CA ARG A 71 -10.48 7.00 -4.27
C ARG A 71 -11.14 7.43 -5.57
N ALA A 72 -11.66 8.64 -5.63
CA ALA A 72 -12.27 9.19 -6.84
C ALA A 72 -11.24 9.34 -7.97
N MET A 73 -10.04 9.82 -7.65
CA MET A 73 -8.94 9.94 -8.61
C MET A 73 -8.52 8.56 -9.13
N ALA A 74 -8.38 7.57 -8.26
CA ALA A 74 -8.02 6.22 -8.64
C ALA A 74 -9.08 5.59 -9.54
N LYS A 75 -10.37 5.78 -9.22
CA LYS A 75 -11.46 5.32 -10.07
C LYS A 75 -11.43 5.97 -11.45
N SER A 76 -11.18 7.27 -11.51
CA SER A 76 -11.06 8.01 -12.77
C SER A 76 -9.89 7.51 -13.61
N ARG A 77 -8.75 7.23 -12.97
CA ARG A 77 -7.52 6.79 -13.66
C ARG A 77 -7.62 5.35 -14.13
N TYR A 78 -8.22 4.46 -13.36
CA TYR A 78 -8.21 3.00 -13.62
C TYR A 78 -9.57 2.45 -14.00
N GLY A 79 -10.62 3.26 -14.06
CA GLY A 79 -11.95 2.87 -14.50
C GLY A 79 -12.82 2.20 -13.46
N ALA A 80 -12.24 1.67 -12.38
CA ALA A 80 -12.95 1.05 -11.27
C ALA A 80 -12.37 1.54 -9.94
N GLY A 81 -13.20 1.59 -8.91
CA GLY A 81 -12.74 1.94 -7.58
C GLY A 81 -11.82 0.86 -7.00
N PRO A 82 -10.84 1.25 -6.17
CA PRO A 82 -9.97 0.29 -5.53
C PRO A 82 -10.71 -0.54 -4.48
N ARG A 83 -10.28 -1.79 -4.31
CA ARG A 83 -10.64 -2.62 -3.16
C ARG A 83 -9.60 -2.36 -2.08
N ILE A 84 -10.04 -2.02 -0.87
CA ILE A 84 -9.17 -1.66 0.24
C ILE A 84 -9.55 -2.50 1.45
N GLU A 85 -8.55 -3.14 2.06
CA GLU A 85 -8.67 -3.84 3.32
C GLU A 85 -7.63 -3.33 4.30
N ILE A 86 -8.02 -3.15 5.56
CA ILE A 86 -7.13 -2.65 6.62
C ILE A 86 -7.14 -3.63 7.77
N PHE A 87 -5.94 -3.94 8.26
CA PHE A 87 -5.71 -4.86 9.38
C PHE A 87 -4.82 -4.19 10.41
N GLU A 88 -5.10 -4.41 11.68
CA GLU A 88 -4.12 -4.14 12.72
C GLU A 88 -2.93 -5.08 12.54
N THR A 89 -1.72 -4.55 12.71
CA THR A 89 -0.48 -5.32 12.57
C THR A 89 0.29 -5.26 13.89
N PRO A 90 -0.01 -6.17 14.83
CA PRO A 90 0.64 -6.12 16.14
C PRO A 90 2.10 -6.55 16.11
N VAL A 91 2.49 -7.39 15.14
CA VAL A 91 3.86 -7.90 15.02
C VAL A 91 4.28 -7.93 13.57
N LEU A 92 5.48 -7.46 13.30
CA LEU A 92 6.12 -7.52 11.99
C LEU A 92 7.48 -8.19 12.13
N VAL A 93 7.70 -9.28 11.40
CA VAL A 93 9.00 -9.92 11.27
C VAL A 93 9.63 -9.47 9.96
N ASP A 94 10.80 -8.85 10.04
CA ASP A 94 11.54 -8.38 8.86
C ASP A 94 12.91 -9.02 8.84
N ASN A 95 13.08 -10.08 8.06
CA ASN A 95 14.32 -10.82 7.96
C ASN A 95 15.38 -10.10 7.13
N ALA A 96 14.99 -9.17 6.26
CA ALA A 96 15.94 -8.35 5.52
C ALA A 96 16.69 -7.39 6.46
N LEU A 97 15.98 -6.83 7.42
CA LEU A 97 16.56 -5.98 8.46
C LEU A 97 16.99 -6.77 9.70
N GLY A 98 16.63 -8.05 9.79
CA GLY A 98 16.90 -8.88 10.96
C GLY A 98 16.16 -8.42 12.21
N LYS A 99 14.96 -7.88 12.06
CA LYS A 99 14.20 -7.28 13.17
C LYS A 99 12.80 -7.82 13.28
N THR A 100 12.30 -7.86 14.52
CA THR A 100 10.89 -8.03 14.82
C THR A 100 10.38 -6.73 15.45
N LEU A 101 9.36 -6.13 14.85
CA LEU A 101 8.72 -4.91 15.36
C LEU A 101 7.43 -5.28 16.07
N HIS A 102 7.18 -4.64 17.20
CA HIS A 102 5.98 -4.81 18.01
C HIS A 102 5.23 -3.49 18.10
N ALA A 103 3.91 -3.54 17.93
CA ALA A 103 3.06 -2.38 18.15
C ALA A 103 2.92 -2.08 19.65
N GLU A 104 3.03 -3.12 20.48
CA GLU A 104 2.94 -3.03 21.94
C GLU A 104 4.16 -3.65 22.57
N PRO A 105 4.55 -3.23 23.79
CA PRO A 105 5.62 -3.88 24.51
C PRO A 105 5.33 -5.37 24.68
N MET A 106 6.36 -6.20 24.56
CA MET A 106 6.21 -7.61 24.90
C MET A 106 5.86 -7.73 26.38
N ALA A 107 4.92 -8.64 26.68
CA ALA A 107 4.60 -8.93 28.07
C ALA A 107 5.85 -9.42 28.81
N ALA A 108 6.11 -8.89 29.98
CA ALA A 108 7.16 -9.40 30.84
C ALA A 108 6.76 -10.79 31.35
N ASP A 109 7.60 -11.74 31.17
CA ASP A 109 7.40 -13.11 31.68
C ASP A 109 7.72 -13.17 33.16
#